data_7752977f344b52f7f229521bd5c2d7c6
#
_entry.id   7752977f344b52f7f229521bd5c2d7c6
#
_cell.length_a   1.000
_cell.length_b   1.000
_cell.length_c   1.000
_cell.angle_alpha   90.00
_cell.angle_beta   90.00
_cell.angle_gamma   90.00
#
_symmetry.space_group_name_H-M   'P 1'
#
loop_
_entity.id
_entity.type
_entity.pdbx_description
1 polymer ?
#
loop_
_entity_poly.entity_id
_entity_poly.type
_entity_poly.pdbx_seq_one_letter_code
_entity_poly.pdbx_strand_id
1 'polypeptide(L)'
;MVIVGGGFIGAEVAASATQMDTRVTLLEVAETLWTRAVGPEMGRFFEDFLRDRGVHVRTRTRAEALEGGETVEAVVLPDGSRLHADLVVIGVGVRPDTGLAEQAGLPVDDGILVDQELRAAEGVFAAGDVASAEHPLFGRIRIEHWAEALNQGLLAGRNLAGAGERYDRVPYFFSDQFDLSLSYLGHVREWDELVVRGSREVKEPRFIAWYLREGTPRAALIVNDGDAEDPVREVIRRERPVDAARLADEGVDLGDL
;
A
#
# COMPACT_ATOMS: atom_id res chain seq x y z
N MET A 1 18.49 -6.22 -14.58
CA MET A 1 17.88 -5.04 -13.93
C MET A 1 18.10 -5.09 -12.42
N VAL A 2 18.38 -3.96 -11.79
CA VAL A 2 18.35 -3.82 -10.32
C VAL A 2 17.26 -2.81 -9.95
N ILE A 3 16.42 -3.15 -8.96
CA ILE A 3 15.38 -2.29 -8.43
C ILE A 3 15.78 -1.92 -7.00
N VAL A 4 15.79 -0.63 -6.68
CA VAL A 4 16.10 -0.10 -5.36
C VAL A 4 14.81 0.42 -4.73
N GLY A 5 14.35 -0.26 -3.67
CA GLY A 5 13.09 -0.02 -2.98
C GLY A 5 12.06 -1.12 -3.23
N GLY A 6 11.76 -1.88 -2.19
CA GLY A 6 10.80 -3.00 -2.19
C GLY A 6 9.39 -2.57 -1.78
N GLY A 7 8.98 -1.36 -2.15
CA GLY A 7 7.59 -0.89 -2.05
C GLY A 7 6.69 -1.54 -3.11
N PHE A 8 5.39 -1.17 -3.14
CA PHE A 8 4.44 -1.71 -4.13
C PHE A 8 4.92 -1.50 -5.56
N ILE A 9 5.36 -0.28 -5.91
CA ILE A 9 5.88 0.05 -7.25
C ILE A 9 7.09 -0.84 -7.59
N GLY A 10 8.05 -0.99 -6.68
CA GLY A 10 9.23 -1.82 -6.91
C GLY A 10 8.89 -3.29 -7.14
N ALA A 11 7.93 -3.83 -6.39
CA ALA A 11 7.46 -5.21 -6.53
C ALA A 11 6.69 -5.42 -7.85
N GLU A 12 5.81 -4.50 -8.25
CA GLU A 12 5.08 -4.56 -9.53
C GLU A 12 6.03 -4.48 -10.73
N VAL A 13 7.02 -3.57 -10.67
CA VAL A 13 8.06 -3.48 -11.71
C VAL A 13 8.89 -4.76 -11.74
N ALA A 14 9.22 -5.34 -10.58
CA ALA A 14 9.95 -6.59 -10.50
C ALA A 14 9.17 -7.74 -11.13
N ALA A 15 7.87 -7.85 -10.82
CA ALA A 15 6.99 -8.86 -11.41
C ALA A 15 6.87 -8.69 -12.92
N SER A 16 6.57 -7.48 -13.39
CA SER A 16 6.41 -7.19 -14.82
C SER A 16 7.70 -7.45 -15.61
N ALA A 17 8.85 -6.99 -15.10
CA ALA A 17 10.14 -7.20 -15.77
C ALA A 17 10.55 -8.68 -15.82
N THR A 18 10.26 -9.43 -14.76
CA THR A 18 10.53 -10.87 -14.72
C THR A 18 9.68 -11.62 -15.74
N GLN A 19 8.39 -11.27 -15.88
CA GLN A 19 7.50 -11.82 -16.91
C GLN A 19 7.97 -11.49 -18.36
N MET A 20 8.80 -10.46 -18.52
CA MET A 20 9.44 -10.08 -19.77
C MET A 20 10.86 -10.68 -19.91
N ASP A 21 11.13 -11.82 -19.26
CA ASP A 21 12.40 -12.53 -19.28
C ASP A 21 13.62 -11.71 -18.79
N THR A 22 13.37 -10.68 -17.99
CA THR A 22 14.45 -9.88 -17.40
C THR A 22 14.90 -10.48 -16.06
N ARG A 23 16.19 -10.66 -15.86
CA ARG A 23 16.73 -11.01 -14.53
C ARG A 23 16.66 -9.82 -13.61
N VAL A 24 15.90 -9.94 -12.52
CA VAL A 24 15.63 -8.86 -11.57
C VAL A 24 16.26 -9.14 -10.22
N THR A 25 16.97 -8.15 -9.68
CA THR A 25 17.37 -8.08 -8.27
C THR A 25 16.65 -6.92 -7.62
N LEU A 26 15.85 -7.18 -6.59
CA LEU A 26 15.11 -6.19 -5.80
C LEU A 26 15.81 -5.97 -4.46
N LEU A 27 16.22 -4.73 -4.18
CA LEU A 27 16.87 -4.33 -2.93
C LEU A 27 15.88 -3.61 -2.03
N GLU A 28 15.81 -4.03 -0.77
CA GLU A 28 14.98 -3.39 0.27
C GLU A 28 15.81 -3.18 1.55
N VAL A 29 15.74 -1.97 2.12
CA VAL A 29 16.47 -1.64 3.37
C VAL A 29 15.80 -2.21 4.60
N ALA A 30 14.49 -2.38 4.58
CA ALA A 30 13.73 -2.96 5.67
C ALA A 30 14.01 -4.47 5.83
N GLU A 31 13.52 -5.03 6.92
CA GLU A 31 13.64 -6.45 7.22
C GLU A 31 12.84 -7.32 6.25
N THR A 32 11.67 -6.83 5.80
CA THR A 32 10.81 -7.50 4.83
C THR A 32 10.25 -6.48 3.85
N LEU A 33 9.65 -6.96 2.76
CA LEU A 33 8.87 -6.10 1.85
C LEU A 33 7.66 -5.53 2.59
N TRP A 34 7.27 -4.30 2.27
CA TRP A 34 6.03 -3.64 2.72
C TRP A 34 5.80 -3.63 4.24
N THR A 35 6.85 -3.78 5.04
CA THR A 35 6.77 -3.87 6.52
C THR A 35 5.85 -2.81 7.13
N ARG A 36 5.88 -1.58 6.60
CA ARG A 36 5.06 -0.46 7.10
C ARG A 36 3.58 -0.58 6.75
N ALA A 37 3.26 -1.23 5.63
CA ALA A 37 1.89 -1.33 5.13
C ALA A 37 1.18 -2.58 5.65
N VAL A 38 1.87 -3.72 5.62
CA VAL A 38 1.24 -5.03 5.91
C VAL A 38 1.90 -5.79 7.06
N GLY A 39 2.96 -5.23 7.65
CA GLY A 39 3.72 -5.84 8.74
C GLY A 39 4.70 -6.93 8.29
N PRO A 40 5.56 -7.38 9.22
CA PRO A 40 6.65 -8.28 8.87
C PRO A 40 6.17 -9.70 8.49
N GLU A 41 5.02 -10.15 9.00
CA GLU A 41 4.52 -11.48 8.68
C GLU A 41 4.03 -11.57 7.23
N MET A 42 3.19 -10.64 6.80
CA MET A 42 2.76 -10.56 5.41
C MET A 42 3.89 -10.13 4.49
N GLY A 43 4.79 -9.27 4.95
CA GLY A 43 5.98 -8.90 4.19
C GLY A 43 6.85 -10.09 3.82
N ARG A 44 7.06 -11.05 4.73
CA ARG A 44 7.75 -12.32 4.44
C ARG A 44 7.02 -13.18 3.42
N PHE A 45 5.69 -13.25 3.51
CA PHE A 45 4.89 -13.97 2.51
C PHE A 45 5.16 -13.40 1.10
N PHE A 46 5.14 -12.08 0.92
CA PHE A 46 5.39 -11.46 -0.38
C PHE A 46 6.85 -11.61 -0.86
N GLU A 47 7.81 -11.62 0.06
CA GLU A 47 9.19 -11.98 -0.28
C GLU A 47 9.29 -13.39 -0.88
N ASP A 48 8.69 -14.36 -0.20
CA ASP A 48 8.73 -15.77 -0.61
C ASP A 48 7.97 -15.95 -1.93
N PHE A 49 6.85 -15.25 -2.09
CA PHE A 49 6.08 -15.23 -3.33
C PHE A 49 6.90 -14.71 -4.53
N LEU A 50 7.57 -13.58 -4.40
CA LEU A 50 8.41 -13.02 -5.47
C LEU A 50 9.62 -13.91 -5.76
N ARG A 51 10.25 -14.49 -4.73
CA ARG A 51 11.38 -15.41 -4.89
C ARG A 51 10.98 -16.69 -5.62
N ASP A 52 9.83 -17.27 -5.30
CA ASP A 52 9.31 -18.48 -5.98
C ASP A 52 9.10 -18.23 -7.49
N ARG A 53 8.81 -16.98 -7.86
CA ARG A 53 8.63 -16.56 -9.26
C ARG A 53 9.88 -15.99 -9.93
N GLY A 54 11.05 -16.17 -9.31
CA GLY A 54 12.34 -15.88 -9.93
C GLY A 54 12.89 -14.48 -9.67
N VAL A 55 12.26 -13.65 -8.85
CA VAL A 55 12.83 -12.37 -8.44
C VAL A 55 13.89 -12.59 -7.36
N HIS A 56 15.11 -12.06 -7.56
CA HIS A 56 16.14 -12.11 -6.54
C HIS A 56 15.97 -11.00 -5.50
N VAL A 57 15.19 -11.27 -4.42
CA VAL A 57 14.91 -10.30 -3.36
C VAL A 57 16.01 -10.30 -2.30
N ARG A 58 16.59 -9.11 -2.03
CA ARG A 58 17.59 -8.85 -0.99
C ARG A 58 17.07 -7.79 -0.04
N THR A 59 16.58 -8.22 1.10
CA THR A 59 16.18 -7.35 2.22
C THR A 59 17.38 -6.96 3.08
N ARG A 60 17.23 -5.99 3.98
CA ARG A 60 18.31 -5.40 4.78
C ARG A 60 19.50 -4.96 3.93
N THR A 61 19.23 -4.57 2.68
CA THR A 61 20.27 -4.22 1.71
C THR A 61 19.99 -2.84 1.12
N ARG A 62 20.94 -1.93 1.28
CA ARG A 62 20.90 -0.58 0.73
C ARG A 62 21.78 -0.50 -0.52
N ALA A 63 21.35 0.24 -1.53
CA ALA A 63 22.23 0.71 -2.59
C ALA A 63 23.06 1.88 -2.05
N GLU A 64 24.37 1.89 -2.30
CA GLU A 64 25.29 2.96 -1.88
C GLU A 64 25.55 3.93 -3.02
N ALA A 65 25.83 3.41 -4.21
CA ALA A 65 26.11 4.21 -5.39
C ALA A 65 25.71 3.49 -6.69
N LEU A 66 25.62 4.27 -7.75
CA LEU A 66 25.55 3.76 -9.12
C LEU A 66 26.90 4.00 -9.78
N GLU A 67 27.39 3.01 -10.51
CA GLU A 67 28.61 3.10 -11.32
C GLU A 67 28.31 2.86 -12.79
N GLY A 68 29.07 3.53 -13.64
CA GLY A 68 29.02 3.45 -15.09
C GLY A 68 29.61 4.67 -15.73
N GLY A 69 29.73 4.65 -17.05
CA GLY A 69 30.17 5.79 -17.87
C GLY A 69 28.96 6.59 -18.37
N GLU A 70 28.64 6.44 -19.67
CA GLU A 70 27.44 7.06 -20.27
C GLU A 70 26.15 6.32 -19.89
N THR A 71 26.27 5.06 -19.50
CA THR A 71 25.17 4.20 -19.04
C THR A 71 25.53 3.59 -17.69
N VAL A 72 24.49 3.17 -16.92
CA VAL A 72 24.69 2.44 -15.67
C VAL A 72 25.24 1.03 -15.99
N GLU A 73 26.24 0.60 -15.21
CA GLU A 73 26.86 -0.72 -15.33
C GLU A 73 26.71 -1.56 -14.05
N ALA A 74 26.65 -0.89 -12.89
CA ALA A 74 26.51 -1.58 -11.60
C ALA A 74 25.85 -0.71 -10.53
N VAL A 75 25.21 -1.41 -9.57
CA VAL A 75 24.84 -0.87 -8.27
C VAL A 75 25.86 -1.33 -7.25
N VAL A 76 26.47 -0.40 -6.51
CA VAL A 76 27.43 -0.67 -5.45
C VAL A 76 26.70 -0.79 -4.11
N LEU A 77 27.05 -1.80 -3.33
CA LEU A 77 26.53 -2.03 -2.00
C LEU A 77 27.49 -1.53 -0.91
N PRO A 78 27.04 -1.33 0.33
CA PRO A 78 27.89 -0.80 1.42
C PRO A 78 29.12 -1.64 1.77
N ASP A 79 29.10 -2.93 1.43
CA ASP A 79 30.24 -3.84 1.60
C ASP A 79 31.26 -3.77 0.45
N GLY A 80 31.05 -2.87 -0.52
CA GLY A 80 31.85 -2.71 -1.73
C GLY A 80 31.52 -3.72 -2.84
N SER A 81 30.61 -4.64 -2.62
CA SER A 81 30.17 -5.57 -3.68
C SER A 81 29.38 -4.83 -4.75
N ARG A 82 29.43 -5.37 -5.99
CA ARG A 82 28.85 -4.76 -7.19
C ARG A 82 27.79 -5.70 -7.78
N LEU A 83 26.60 -5.18 -8.00
CA LEU A 83 25.55 -5.86 -8.73
C LEU A 83 25.51 -5.31 -10.15
N HIS A 84 25.86 -6.12 -11.14
CA HIS A 84 25.78 -5.73 -12.55
C HIS A 84 24.33 -5.36 -12.92
N ALA A 85 24.17 -4.23 -13.61
CA ALA A 85 22.86 -3.72 -14.01
C ALA A 85 22.96 -2.94 -15.33
N ASP A 86 22.18 -3.33 -16.32
CA ASP A 86 21.97 -2.57 -17.56
C ASP A 86 20.85 -1.54 -17.40
N LEU A 87 20.02 -1.70 -16.36
CA LEU A 87 18.92 -0.82 -16.01
C LEU A 87 18.75 -0.81 -14.48
N VAL A 88 18.57 0.38 -13.92
CA VAL A 88 18.26 0.58 -12.50
C VAL A 88 16.95 1.35 -12.37
N VAL A 89 16.04 0.82 -11.56
CA VAL A 89 14.80 1.50 -11.16
C VAL A 89 14.90 1.89 -9.69
N ILE A 90 14.61 3.15 -9.36
CA ILE A 90 14.67 3.65 -7.98
C ILE A 90 13.26 4.04 -7.55
N GLY A 91 12.70 3.28 -6.59
CA GLY A 91 11.36 3.48 -6.02
C GLY A 91 11.41 3.55 -4.50
N VAL A 92 12.13 4.53 -3.94
CA VAL A 92 12.41 4.64 -2.50
C VAL A 92 11.40 5.51 -1.73
N GLY A 93 10.26 5.82 -2.35
CA GLY A 93 9.18 6.62 -1.79
C GLY A 93 9.03 7.98 -2.46
N VAL A 94 7.95 8.66 -2.08
CA VAL A 94 7.56 9.97 -2.60
C VAL A 94 7.29 10.92 -1.44
N ARG A 95 7.18 12.21 -1.76
CA ARG A 95 6.74 13.26 -0.83
C ARG A 95 5.63 14.06 -1.49
N PRO A 96 4.60 14.46 -0.73
CA PRO A 96 3.59 15.38 -1.27
C PRO A 96 4.24 16.72 -1.63
N ASP A 97 3.93 17.24 -2.80
CA ASP A 97 4.35 18.59 -3.20
C ASP A 97 3.35 19.62 -2.65
N THR A 98 3.71 20.22 -1.52
CA THR A 98 2.87 21.19 -0.80
C THR A 98 3.26 22.63 -1.06
N GLY A 99 4.30 22.89 -1.89
CA GLY A 99 4.89 24.21 -2.06
C GLY A 99 3.92 25.30 -2.50
N LEU A 100 2.94 24.98 -3.36
CA LEU A 100 1.91 25.94 -3.78
C LEU A 100 0.94 26.27 -2.63
N ALA A 101 0.57 25.27 -1.83
CA ALA A 101 -0.32 25.45 -0.68
C ALA A 101 0.35 26.29 0.41
N GLU A 102 1.63 26.05 0.69
CA GLU A 102 2.43 26.82 1.66
C GLU A 102 2.54 28.29 1.25
N GLN A 103 2.81 28.57 -0.05
CA GLN A 103 2.84 29.94 -0.58
C GLN A 103 1.48 30.64 -0.46
N ALA A 104 0.38 29.88 -0.56
CA ALA A 104 -0.97 30.39 -0.38
C ALA A 104 -1.39 30.51 1.09
N GLY A 105 -0.53 30.15 2.04
CA GLY A 105 -0.81 30.20 3.48
C GLY A 105 -1.81 29.15 3.95
N LEU A 106 -1.99 28.05 3.19
CA LEU A 106 -2.84 26.94 3.60
C LEU A 106 -2.14 26.08 4.67
N PRO A 107 -2.88 25.46 5.58
CA PRO A 107 -2.31 24.60 6.60
C PRO A 107 -1.76 23.31 5.96
N VAL A 108 -0.51 22.98 6.31
CA VAL A 108 0.24 21.81 5.82
C VAL A 108 0.82 21.06 7.00
N ASP A 109 0.64 19.75 7.01
CA ASP A 109 1.29 18.77 7.90
C ASP A 109 1.14 17.39 7.26
N ASP A 110 2.24 16.76 6.84
CA ASP A 110 2.22 15.54 6.04
C ASP A 110 1.14 15.61 4.91
N GLY A 111 1.25 16.66 4.05
CA GLY A 111 0.27 17.00 3.03
C GLY A 111 -0.57 18.23 3.39
N ILE A 112 -1.48 18.62 2.51
CA ILE A 112 -2.40 19.74 2.71
C ILE A 112 -3.52 19.30 3.63
N LEU A 113 -3.72 19.98 4.75
CA LEU A 113 -4.78 19.65 5.70
C LEU A 113 -6.14 20.03 5.10
N VAL A 114 -7.02 19.04 5.01
CA VAL A 114 -8.40 19.22 4.55
C VAL A 114 -9.39 18.64 5.54
N ASP A 115 -10.61 19.18 5.54
CA ASP A 115 -11.73 18.67 6.33
C ASP A 115 -12.36 17.41 5.67
N GLN A 116 -13.49 16.96 6.21
CA GLN A 116 -14.23 15.81 5.69
C GLN A 116 -14.84 16.04 4.29
N GLU A 117 -14.94 17.30 3.83
CA GLU A 117 -15.39 17.65 2.49
C GLU A 117 -14.22 17.81 1.51
N LEU A 118 -12.98 17.51 1.94
CA LEU A 118 -11.71 17.74 1.22
C LEU A 118 -11.39 19.23 1.00
N ARG A 119 -11.93 20.12 1.85
CA ARG A 119 -11.74 21.57 1.77
C ARG A 119 -10.55 21.99 2.64
N ALA A 120 -9.59 22.70 2.05
CA ALA A 120 -8.46 23.32 2.74
C ALA A 120 -8.76 24.75 3.21
N ALA A 121 -9.55 25.51 2.43
CA ALA A 121 -10.03 26.85 2.73
C ALA A 121 -11.28 27.15 1.89
N GLU A 122 -11.91 28.33 2.07
CA GLU A 122 -13.04 28.75 1.26
C GLU A 122 -12.68 28.73 -0.24
N GLY A 123 -13.42 27.91 -1.02
CA GLY A 123 -13.19 27.73 -2.44
C GLY A 123 -11.93 26.94 -2.82
N VAL A 124 -11.18 26.39 -1.85
CA VAL A 124 -9.95 25.62 -2.09
C VAL A 124 -10.10 24.21 -1.57
N PHE A 125 -9.85 23.23 -2.44
CA PHE A 125 -9.91 21.81 -2.13
C PHE A 125 -8.56 21.14 -2.47
N ALA A 126 -8.22 20.06 -1.75
CA ALA A 126 -7.11 19.21 -2.11
C ALA A 126 -7.54 17.74 -2.12
N ALA A 127 -7.00 16.95 -3.05
CA ALA A 127 -7.37 15.56 -3.27
C ALA A 127 -6.16 14.71 -3.68
N GLY A 128 -6.21 13.42 -3.43
CA GLY A 128 -5.17 12.46 -3.76
C GLY A 128 -3.99 12.51 -2.78
N ASP A 129 -2.83 12.09 -3.24
CA ASP A 129 -1.62 11.87 -2.43
C ASP A 129 -1.21 13.07 -1.58
N VAL A 130 -1.57 14.28 -2.03
CA VAL A 130 -1.23 15.53 -1.33
C VAL A 130 -2.21 15.86 -0.20
N ALA A 131 -3.41 15.25 -0.18
CA ALA A 131 -4.47 15.58 0.79
C ALA A 131 -4.30 14.78 2.09
N SER A 132 -4.13 15.50 3.20
CA SER A 132 -4.21 14.97 4.56
C SER A 132 -5.64 15.20 5.07
N ALA A 133 -6.51 14.21 4.84
CA ALA A 133 -7.95 14.35 5.02
C ALA A 133 -8.42 13.87 6.39
N GLU A 134 -9.43 14.53 6.95
CA GLU A 134 -10.13 14.09 8.15
C GLU A 134 -11.17 13.03 7.77
N HIS A 135 -10.95 11.79 8.19
CA HIS A 135 -11.83 10.66 7.88
C HIS A 135 -12.63 10.24 9.11
N PRO A 136 -13.97 9.99 8.99
CA PRO A 136 -14.81 9.69 10.15
C PRO A 136 -14.39 8.42 10.91
N LEU A 137 -13.93 7.37 10.20
CA LEU A 137 -13.54 6.08 10.80
C LEU A 137 -12.07 6.04 11.25
N PHE A 138 -11.17 6.74 10.56
CA PHE A 138 -9.72 6.58 10.72
C PHE A 138 -9.02 7.83 11.26
N GLY A 139 -9.75 8.92 11.53
CA GLY A 139 -9.17 10.19 11.90
C GLY A 139 -8.41 10.84 10.73
N ARG A 140 -7.34 11.56 11.01
CA ARG A 140 -6.55 12.19 9.94
C ARG A 140 -5.66 11.17 9.24
N ILE A 141 -5.88 11.02 7.92
CA ILE A 141 -5.15 10.09 7.06
C ILE A 141 -4.67 10.77 5.78
N ARG A 142 -3.54 10.33 5.27
CA ARG A 142 -3.02 10.65 3.93
C ARG A 142 -2.64 9.34 3.26
N ILE A 143 -3.15 9.11 2.07
CA ILE A 143 -3.05 7.84 1.37
C ILE A 143 -2.54 8.09 -0.05
N GLU A 144 -1.49 7.36 -0.43
CA GLU A 144 -0.80 7.48 -1.72
C GLU A 144 -1.22 6.34 -2.66
N HIS A 145 -2.52 6.29 -3.03
CA HIS A 145 -3.06 5.23 -3.89
C HIS A 145 -3.89 5.81 -5.03
N TRP A 146 -3.73 5.24 -6.22
CA TRP A 146 -4.44 5.66 -7.42
C TRP A 146 -5.96 5.70 -7.25
N ALA A 147 -6.54 4.64 -6.69
CA ALA A 147 -7.99 4.56 -6.47
C ALA A 147 -8.47 5.63 -5.49
N GLU A 148 -7.66 5.94 -4.48
CA GLU A 148 -7.95 6.99 -3.51
C GLU A 148 -7.90 8.38 -4.14
N ALA A 149 -6.86 8.66 -4.95
CA ALA A 149 -6.73 9.92 -5.67
C ALA A 149 -7.90 10.15 -6.63
N LEU A 150 -8.35 9.10 -7.34
CA LEU A 150 -9.51 9.15 -8.24
C LEU A 150 -10.79 9.49 -7.46
N ASN A 151 -11.06 8.78 -6.35
CA ASN A 151 -12.27 8.95 -5.55
C ASN A 151 -12.31 10.33 -4.87
N GLN A 152 -11.19 10.75 -4.30
CA GLN A 152 -11.09 12.09 -3.69
C GLN A 152 -11.20 13.19 -4.74
N GLY A 153 -10.60 13.03 -5.91
CA GLY A 153 -10.73 13.99 -7.01
C GLY A 153 -12.17 14.18 -7.49
N LEU A 154 -12.92 13.07 -7.63
CA LEU A 154 -14.34 13.10 -7.95
C LEU A 154 -15.17 13.80 -6.86
N LEU A 155 -14.88 13.50 -5.60
CA LEU A 155 -15.57 14.12 -4.46
C LEU A 155 -15.27 15.62 -4.38
N ALA A 156 -14.00 16.01 -4.46
CA ALA A 156 -13.59 17.41 -4.45
C ALA A 156 -14.23 18.19 -5.60
N GLY A 157 -14.31 17.60 -6.80
CA GLY A 157 -14.99 18.22 -7.95
C GLY A 157 -16.48 18.44 -7.70
N ARG A 158 -17.21 17.49 -7.12
CA ARG A 158 -18.61 17.65 -6.72
C ARG A 158 -18.78 18.73 -5.64
N ASN A 159 -17.86 18.75 -4.66
CA ASN A 159 -17.91 19.74 -3.58
C ASN A 159 -17.58 21.16 -4.07
N LEU A 160 -16.69 21.32 -5.04
CA LEU A 160 -16.50 22.58 -5.73
C LEU A 160 -17.79 23.08 -6.42
N ALA A 161 -18.64 22.16 -6.87
CA ALA A 161 -19.95 22.47 -7.45
C ALA A 161 -21.06 22.64 -6.39
N GLY A 162 -20.72 22.55 -5.09
CA GLY A 162 -21.66 22.80 -3.97
C GLY A 162 -22.39 21.58 -3.44
N ALA A 163 -21.92 20.34 -3.69
CA ALA A 163 -22.57 19.12 -3.25
C ALA A 163 -22.55 18.93 -1.72
N GLY A 164 -21.50 19.36 -1.03
CA GLY A 164 -21.35 19.21 0.43
C GLY A 164 -21.27 17.75 0.89
N GLU A 165 -20.67 16.88 0.09
CA GLU A 165 -20.51 15.45 0.39
C GLU A 165 -19.28 15.21 1.26
N ARG A 166 -19.34 14.18 2.11
CA ARG A 166 -18.23 13.81 3.01
C ARG A 166 -17.37 12.69 2.42
N TYR A 167 -16.08 12.78 2.72
CA TYR A 167 -15.11 11.72 2.48
C TYR A 167 -15.24 10.65 3.59
N ASP A 168 -16.02 9.60 3.33
CA ASP A 168 -16.31 8.51 4.27
C ASP A 168 -16.07 7.11 3.69
N ARG A 169 -15.48 7.05 2.49
CA ARG A 169 -15.17 5.79 1.82
C ARG A 169 -14.08 5.06 2.57
N VAL A 170 -14.29 3.76 2.86
CA VAL A 170 -13.20 2.91 3.33
C VAL A 170 -12.08 2.92 2.29
N PRO A 171 -10.87 3.36 2.66
CA PRO A 171 -9.74 3.39 1.74
C PRO A 171 -9.49 2.04 1.09
N TYR A 172 -9.05 2.08 -0.15
CA TYR A 172 -8.84 0.89 -0.97
C TYR A 172 -7.64 1.08 -1.89
N PHE A 173 -6.81 0.05 -1.98
CA PHE A 173 -5.84 -0.08 -3.06
C PHE A 173 -5.74 -1.53 -3.53
N PHE A 174 -5.17 -1.73 -4.70
CA PHE A 174 -4.90 -3.04 -5.27
C PHE A 174 -3.50 -3.09 -5.88
N SER A 175 -2.98 -4.29 -6.04
CA SER A 175 -1.74 -4.56 -6.76
C SER A 175 -1.82 -5.94 -7.40
N ASP A 176 -1.41 -6.02 -8.66
CA ASP A 176 -1.34 -7.26 -9.40
C ASP A 176 0.12 -7.63 -9.68
N GLN A 177 0.53 -8.83 -9.29
CA GLN A 177 1.90 -9.30 -9.42
C GLN A 177 1.93 -10.76 -9.85
N PHE A 178 2.38 -11.04 -11.07
CA PHE A 178 2.28 -12.37 -11.67
C PHE A 178 0.84 -12.87 -11.73
N ASP A 179 0.55 -13.94 -11.01
CA ASP A 179 -0.78 -14.59 -10.84
C ASP A 179 -1.44 -14.22 -9.51
N LEU A 180 -0.91 -13.27 -8.77
CA LEU A 180 -1.47 -12.78 -7.52
C LEU A 180 -2.16 -11.45 -7.76
N SER A 181 -3.44 -11.36 -7.37
CA SER A 181 -4.18 -10.12 -7.21
C SER A 181 -4.40 -9.86 -5.73
N LEU A 182 -4.07 -8.68 -5.28
CA LEU A 182 -4.32 -8.27 -3.90
C LEU A 182 -5.14 -6.99 -3.83
N SER A 183 -5.98 -6.94 -2.81
CA SER A 183 -6.70 -5.75 -2.38
C SER A 183 -6.42 -5.46 -0.91
N TYR A 184 -6.27 -4.20 -0.56
CA TYR A 184 -6.16 -3.77 0.82
C TYR A 184 -7.27 -2.76 1.10
N LEU A 185 -8.07 -3.04 2.12
CA LEU A 185 -9.18 -2.19 2.54
C LEU A 185 -8.94 -1.65 3.95
N GLY A 186 -9.37 -0.42 4.19
CA GLY A 186 -9.24 0.23 5.48
C GLY A 186 -7.90 0.93 5.68
N HIS A 187 -7.64 1.31 6.91
CA HIS A 187 -6.40 1.98 7.30
C HIS A 187 -6.07 1.68 8.75
N VAL A 188 -4.85 1.24 9.00
CA VAL A 188 -4.33 1.03 10.34
C VAL A 188 -2.83 1.32 10.37
N ARG A 189 -2.39 2.10 11.36
CA ARG A 189 -0.96 2.37 11.59
C ARG A 189 -0.34 1.36 12.55
N GLU A 190 -1.12 0.94 13.54
CA GLU A 190 -0.72 0.00 14.58
C GLU A 190 -1.87 -0.96 14.84
N TRP A 191 -1.57 -2.23 14.92
CA TRP A 191 -2.51 -3.30 15.26
C TRP A 191 -1.91 -4.19 16.35
N ASP A 192 -2.76 -4.80 17.12
CA ASP A 192 -2.39 -5.71 18.20
C ASP A 192 -2.57 -7.18 17.83
N GLU A 193 -3.37 -7.47 16.80
CA GLU A 193 -3.61 -8.82 16.33
C GLU A 193 -3.71 -8.88 14.81
N LEU A 194 -3.13 -9.93 14.22
CA LEU A 194 -3.26 -10.29 12.81
C LEU A 194 -3.94 -11.65 12.72
N VAL A 195 -5.12 -11.70 12.10
CA VAL A 195 -5.90 -12.94 11.92
C VAL A 195 -5.94 -13.30 10.46
N VAL A 196 -5.57 -14.54 10.13
CA VAL A 196 -5.58 -15.03 8.74
C VAL A 196 -6.69 -16.04 8.55
N ARG A 197 -7.48 -15.85 7.49
CA ARG A 197 -8.53 -16.72 7.01
C ARG A 197 -8.13 -17.24 5.64
N GLY A 198 -8.08 -18.54 5.43
CA GLY A 198 -7.68 -19.18 4.18
C GLY A 198 -6.21 -19.59 4.13
N SER A 199 -5.70 -19.87 2.93
CA SER A 199 -4.39 -20.45 2.70
C SER A 199 -3.35 -19.43 2.23
N ARG A 200 -2.20 -19.38 2.92
CA ARG A 200 -1.00 -18.62 2.51
C ARG A 200 0.02 -19.48 1.78
N GLU A 201 -0.39 -20.59 1.19
CA GLU A 201 0.53 -21.40 0.40
C GLU A 201 1.03 -20.61 -0.81
N VAL A 202 2.34 -20.41 -0.93
CA VAL A 202 2.97 -19.50 -1.92
C VAL A 202 2.60 -19.83 -3.36
N LYS A 203 2.34 -21.11 -3.66
CA LYS A 203 1.99 -21.55 -5.02
C LYS A 203 0.56 -21.22 -5.41
N GLU A 204 -0.37 -21.29 -4.47
CA GLU A 204 -1.80 -21.04 -4.67
C GLU A 204 -2.36 -20.27 -3.47
N PRO A 205 -1.92 -19.02 -3.23
CA PRO A 205 -2.40 -18.26 -2.11
C PRO A 205 -3.84 -17.79 -2.35
N ARG A 206 -4.70 -18.00 -1.33
CA ARG A 206 -6.03 -17.40 -1.26
C ARG A 206 -6.39 -17.18 0.19
N PHE A 207 -6.38 -15.93 0.64
CA PHE A 207 -6.62 -15.62 2.04
C PHE A 207 -7.06 -14.17 2.26
N ILE A 208 -7.60 -13.93 3.46
CA ILE A 208 -7.82 -12.61 4.02
C ILE A 208 -6.98 -12.49 5.28
N ALA A 209 -6.13 -11.47 5.37
CA ALA A 209 -5.41 -11.13 6.59
C ALA A 209 -6.04 -9.88 7.22
N TRP A 210 -6.66 -10.04 8.38
CA TRP A 210 -7.34 -9.00 9.15
C TRP A 210 -6.38 -8.35 10.13
N TYR A 211 -6.34 -7.03 10.14
CA TYR A 211 -5.57 -6.22 11.07
C TYR A 211 -6.53 -5.63 12.12
N LEU A 212 -6.41 -6.11 13.35
CA LEU A 212 -7.29 -5.74 14.45
C LEU A 212 -6.60 -4.77 15.40
N ARG A 213 -7.40 -3.87 15.95
CA ARG A 213 -7.02 -3.06 17.10
C ARG A 213 -8.11 -3.18 18.16
N GLU A 214 -7.75 -3.66 19.34
CA GLU A 214 -8.68 -3.93 20.43
C GLU A 214 -9.86 -4.83 19.99
N GLY A 215 -9.54 -5.88 19.21
CA GLY A 215 -10.51 -6.82 18.65
C GLY A 215 -11.37 -6.27 17.51
N THR A 216 -11.20 -5.00 17.10
CA THR A 216 -11.97 -4.38 16.01
C THR A 216 -11.17 -4.43 14.71
N PRO A 217 -11.70 -5.02 13.61
CA PRO A 217 -11.07 -4.98 12.30
C PRO A 217 -10.95 -3.55 11.78
N ARG A 218 -9.72 -3.10 11.53
CA ARG A 218 -9.43 -1.74 11.03
C ARG A 218 -8.95 -1.75 9.58
N ALA A 219 -8.37 -2.85 9.16
CA ALA A 219 -7.95 -3.07 7.77
C ALA A 219 -7.95 -4.56 7.45
N ALA A 220 -7.96 -4.88 6.18
CA ALA A 220 -7.79 -6.24 5.68
C ALA A 220 -7.01 -6.26 4.37
N LEU A 221 -6.11 -7.23 4.26
CA LEU A 221 -5.42 -7.60 3.02
C LEU A 221 -6.11 -8.84 2.46
N ILE A 222 -6.62 -8.75 1.25
CA ILE A 222 -7.28 -9.83 0.53
C ILE A 222 -6.35 -10.28 -0.59
N VAL A 223 -6.10 -11.57 -0.70
CA VAL A 223 -5.26 -12.14 -1.75
C VAL A 223 -6.06 -13.18 -2.52
N ASN A 224 -6.18 -13.01 -3.84
CA ASN A 224 -6.88 -13.88 -4.78
C ASN A 224 -8.33 -14.23 -4.39
N ASP A 225 -9.03 -13.32 -3.71
CA ASP A 225 -10.41 -13.48 -3.25
C ASP A 225 -11.23 -12.19 -3.44
N GLY A 226 -11.31 -11.71 -4.70
CA GLY A 226 -11.95 -10.42 -5.02
C GLY A 226 -13.43 -10.33 -4.61
N ASP A 227 -14.14 -11.46 -4.56
CA ASP A 227 -15.56 -11.50 -4.12
C ASP A 227 -15.71 -11.13 -2.63
N ALA A 228 -14.62 -11.20 -1.85
CA ALA A 228 -14.62 -10.84 -0.44
C ALA A 228 -14.54 -9.32 -0.18
N GLU A 229 -14.23 -8.48 -1.18
CA GLU A 229 -13.99 -7.04 -0.97
C GLU A 229 -15.19 -6.31 -0.34
N ASP A 230 -16.38 -6.49 -0.87
CA ASP A 230 -17.56 -5.80 -0.35
C ASP A 230 -17.98 -6.30 1.04
N PRO A 231 -18.05 -7.61 1.33
CA PRO A 231 -18.26 -8.10 2.69
C PRO A 231 -17.21 -7.60 3.69
N VAL A 232 -15.92 -7.63 3.33
CA VAL A 232 -14.83 -7.13 4.17
C VAL A 232 -14.97 -5.64 4.47
N ARG A 233 -15.32 -4.84 3.46
CA ARG A 233 -15.59 -3.42 3.61
C ARG A 233 -16.67 -3.15 4.64
N GLU A 234 -17.76 -3.92 4.59
CA GLU A 234 -18.87 -3.78 5.55
C GLU A 234 -18.46 -4.18 6.96
N VAL A 235 -17.64 -5.23 7.15
CA VAL A 235 -17.11 -5.58 8.46
C VAL A 235 -16.30 -4.42 9.05
N ILE A 236 -15.41 -3.80 8.25
CA ILE A 236 -14.60 -2.65 8.69
C ILE A 236 -15.51 -1.46 9.04
N ARG A 237 -16.53 -1.17 8.23
CA ARG A 237 -17.46 -0.05 8.44
C ARG A 237 -18.27 -0.14 9.73
N ARG A 238 -18.55 -1.35 10.20
CA ARG A 238 -19.33 -1.58 11.43
C ARG A 238 -18.60 -1.14 12.69
N GLU A 239 -17.27 -0.94 12.65
CA GLU A 239 -16.44 -0.50 13.78
C GLU A 239 -16.71 -1.23 15.10
N ARG A 240 -16.95 -2.52 15.05
CA ARG A 240 -17.24 -3.34 16.25
C ARG A 240 -16.23 -4.46 16.41
N PRO A 241 -15.94 -4.86 17.65
CA PRO A 241 -15.12 -6.05 17.89
C PRO A 241 -15.75 -7.29 17.29
N VAL A 242 -14.90 -8.14 16.72
CA VAL A 242 -15.26 -9.45 16.14
C VAL A 242 -14.33 -10.50 16.73
N ASP A 243 -14.89 -11.66 17.10
CA ASP A 243 -14.10 -12.78 17.59
C ASP A 243 -13.11 -13.24 16.52
N ALA A 244 -11.82 -13.29 16.87
CA ALA A 244 -10.73 -13.71 16.00
C ALA A 244 -10.95 -15.12 15.43
N ALA A 245 -11.52 -16.05 16.22
CA ALA A 245 -11.82 -17.40 15.76
C ALA A 245 -12.88 -17.39 14.65
N ARG A 246 -13.89 -16.48 14.71
CA ARG A 246 -14.88 -16.31 13.65
C ARG A 246 -14.29 -15.68 12.39
N LEU A 247 -13.37 -14.73 12.55
CA LEU A 247 -12.66 -14.11 11.41
C LEU A 247 -11.82 -15.15 10.66
N ALA A 248 -11.19 -16.09 11.37
CA ALA A 248 -10.35 -17.13 10.81
C ALA A 248 -11.14 -18.29 10.17
N ASP A 249 -12.39 -18.53 10.59
CA ASP A 249 -13.19 -19.68 10.18
C ASP A 249 -13.84 -19.47 8.80
N GLU A 250 -13.35 -20.16 7.77
CA GLU A 250 -13.91 -20.13 6.42
C GLU A 250 -15.36 -20.63 6.31
N GLY A 251 -15.84 -21.37 7.32
CA GLY A 251 -17.22 -21.81 7.41
C GLY A 251 -18.21 -20.71 7.85
N VAL A 252 -17.72 -19.59 8.39
CA VAL A 252 -18.54 -18.43 8.76
C VAL A 252 -18.71 -17.50 7.57
N ASP A 253 -19.93 -17.14 7.21
CA ASP A 253 -20.17 -16.15 6.16
C ASP A 253 -19.64 -14.76 6.58
N LEU A 254 -18.95 -14.07 5.67
CA LEU A 254 -18.40 -12.74 5.97
C LEU A 254 -19.49 -11.71 6.28
N GLY A 255 -20.69 -11.89 5.74
CA GLY A 255 -21.85 -11.04 6.04
C GLY A 255 -22.37 -11.18 7.47
N ASP A 256 -22.07 -12.29 8.13
CA ASP A 256 -22.47 -12.61 9.51
C ASP A 256 -21.44 -12.15 10.57
N LEU A 257 -20.31 -11.58 10.13
CA LEU A 257 -19.22 -11.06 10.99
C LEU A 257 -19.50 -9.68 11.59
#